data_b949cb6763692d33d9205a5909298231
#
_entry.id   b949cb6763692d33d9205a5909298231
#
_cell.length_a   1.000
_cell.length_b   1.000
_cell.length_c   1.000
_cell.angle_alpha   90.00
_cell.angle_beta   90.00
_cell.angle_gamma   90.00
#
_symmetry.space_group_name_H-M   'P 1'
#
loop_
_entity.id
_entity.type
_entity.pdbx_description
1 polymer ?
#
loop_
_entity_poly.entity_id
_entity_poly.type
_entity_poly.pdbx_seq_one_letter_code
_entity_poly.pdbx_strand_id
1 'polypeptide(L)'
;MTKLLELNDYTLKINNKLLLEHTKVSFRKGVINHILGKNGVGKSQFAKDLLLNRSGLIPSEISKNVTIISSFSNVPNDLKVCELFILLEKRFGLDSVAHLAHSLHATNISKTSLIGQLSDGQKQKLKLLSFFLEDKSIIVLDEITNALDKQTINEI
;
A
#
# COMPACT_ATOMS: atom_id res chain seq x y z
N MET A 1 22.62 3.34 -11.24
CA MET A 1 21.31 3.05 -10.61
C MET A 1 20.48 4.32 -10.62
N THR A 2 19.27 4.25 -11.18
CA THR A 2 18.42 5.44 -11.37
C THR A 2 17.76 5.81 -10.03
N LYS A 3 17.83 7.09 -9.65
CA LYS A 3 17.13 7.62 -8.48
C LYS A 3 15.62 7.70 -8.76
N LEU A 4 14.81 7.36 -7.77
CA LEU A 4 13.37 7.56 -7.79
C LEU A 4 13.00 8.90 -7.16
N LEU A 5 13.55 9.18 -5.97
CA LEU A 5 13.31 10.40 -5.19
C LEU A 5 14.59 10.77 -4.46
N GLU A 6 14.91 12.05 -4.42
CA GLU A 6 15.97 12.62 -3.58
C GLU A 6 15.50 13.93 -2.97
N LEU A 7 15.46 13.99 -1.65
CA LEU A 7 15.18 15.19 -0.87
C LEU A 7 16.41 15.44 0.02
N ASN A 8 17.06 16.58 -0.14
CA ASN A 8 18.30 16.87 0.58
C ASN A 8 18.08 17.59 1.92
N ASP A 9 16.90 18.18 2.08
CA ASP A 9 16.55 18.96 3.28
C ASP A 9 15.07 18.76 3.61
N TYR A 10 14.71 17.49 3.92
CA TYR A 10 13.32 17.14 4.17
C TYR A 10 12.97 17.36 5.64
N THR A 11 11.94 18.16 5.87
CA THR A 11 11.37 18.44 7.19
C THR A 11 9.90 18.08 7.21
N LEU A 12 9.48 17.25 8.16
CA LEU A 12 8.10 16.85 8.36
C LEU A 12 7.58 17.27 9.72
N LYS A 13 6.57 18.12 9.71
CA LYS A 13 5.87 18.60 10.90
C LYS A 13 4.39 18.27 10.83
N ILE A 14 3.85 17.65 11.88
CA ILE A 14 2.44 17.28 11.98
C ILE A 14 1.88 17.82 13.30
N ASN A 15 0.79 18.60 13.25
CA ASN A 15 0.15 19.19 14.43
C ASN A 15 1.15 19.85 15.40
N ASN A 16 2.01 20.72 14.88
CA ASN A 16 3.09 21.39 15.62
C ASN A 16 4.18 20.46 16.20
N LYS A 17 4.11 19.15 15.98
CA LYS A 17 5.16 18.21 16.35
C LYS A 17 6.11 18.01 15.18
N LEU A 18 7.38 18.30 15.41
CA LEU A 18 8.47 18.01 14.47
C LEU A 18 8.78 16.52 14.54
N LEU A 19 8.68 15.82 13.41
CA LEU A 19 8.95 14.39 13.29
C LEU A 19 10.30 14.11 12.62
N LEU A 20 10.57 14.83 11.55
CA LEU A 20 11.84 14.76 10.80
C LEU A 20 12.31 16.19 10.55
N GLU A 21 13.59 16.44 10.70
CA GLU A 21 14.20 17.76 10.52
C GLU A 21 15.47 17.61 9.71
N HIS A 22 15.62 18.45 8.68
CA HIS A 22 16.80 18.52 7.81
C HIS A 22 17.31 17.14 7.37
N THR A 23 16.37 16.23 7.09
CA THR A 23 16.68 14.82 6.81
C THR A 23 16.92 14.61 5.31
N LYS A 24 18.00 13.91 4.99
CA LYS A 24 18.21 13.45 3.61
C LYS A 24 17.43 12.16 3.36
N VAL A 25 16.56 12.20 2.35
CA VAL A 25 15.79 11.03 1.90
C VAL A 25 16.20 10.68 0.48
N SER A 26 16.52 9.43 0.22
CA SER A 26 16.87 8.96 -1.12
C SER A 26 16.30 7.57 -1.37
N PHE A 27 15.51 7.43 -2.43
CA PHE A 27 15.00 6.14 -2.90
C PHE A 27 15.50 5.82 -4.30
N ARG A 28 15.70 4.54 -4.57
CA ARG A 28 16.15 4.01 -5.86
C ARG A 28 14.98 3.39 -6.61
N LYS A 29 14.97 3.56 -7.93
CA LYS A 29 13.99 2.95 -8.83
C LYS A 29 14.31 1.46 -9.05
N GLY A 30 13.26 0.62 -9.15
CA GLY A 30 13.39 -0.80 -9.50
C GLY A 30 13.97 -1.69 -8.40
N VAL A 31 13.93 -1.24 -7.14
CA VAL A 31 14.38 -2.02 -5.99
C VAL A 31 13.44 -1.80 -4.80
N ILE A 32 13.43 -2.73 -3.86
CA ILE A 32 12.74 -2.55 -2.58
C ILE A 32 13.59 -1.60 -1.72
N ASN A 33 12.96 -0.51 -1.28
CA ASN A 33 13.56 0.46 -0.36
C ASN A 33 12.95 0.25 1.03
N HIS A 34 13.77 -0.01 2.03
CA HIS A 34 13.32 -0.21 3.41
C HIS A 34 13.47 1.08 4.23
N ILE A 35 12.38 1.47 4.93
CA ILE A 35 12.39 2.57 5.89
C ILE A 35 12.47 1.96 7.29
N LEU A 36 13.62 2.10 7.93
CA LEU A 36 13.88 1.57 9.26
C LEU A 36 13.83 2.69 10.31
N GLY A 37 13.38 2.35 11.51
CA GLY A 37 13.35 3.29 12.63
C GLY A 37 12.45 2.80 13.76
N LYS A 38 12.63 3.36 14.95
CA LYS A 38 11.83 3.04 16.14
C LYS A 38 10.34 3.34 15.91
N ASN A 39 9.47 2.70 16.70
CA ASN A 39 8.04 3.03 16.68
C ASN A 39 7.83 4.48 17.13
N GLY A 40 6.88 5.16 16.48
CA GLY A 40 6.57 6.56 16.77
C GLY A 40 7.50 7.60 16.15
N VAL A 41 8.58 7.21 15.43
CA VAL A 41 9.52 8.17 14.81
C VAL A 41 8.94 8.91 13.60
N GLY A 42 7.77 8.49 13.09
CA GLY A 42 7.12 9.18 11.97
C GLY A 42 7.13 8.43 10.64
N LYS A 43 7.52 7.14 10.58
CA LYS A 43 7.53 6.35 9.33
C LYS A 43 6.20 6.39 8.58
N SER A 44 5.10 6.09 9.26
CA SER A 44 3.76 6.11 8.66
C SER A 44 3.30 7.53 8.28
N GLN A 45 3.78 8.55 9.00
CA GLN A 45 3.49 9.94 8.62
C GLN A 45 4.27 10.36 7.38
N PHE A 46 5.53 9.93 7.26
CA PHE A 46 6.30 10.12 6.05
C PHE A 46 5.67 9.38 4.85
N ALA A 47 5.24 8.14 5.02
CA ALA A 47 4.49 7.41 3.99
C ALA A 47 3.24 8.19 3.53
N LYS A 48 2.45 8.72 4.47
CA LYS A 48 1.29 9.56 4.15
C LYS A 48 1.69 10.87 3.46
N ASP A 49 2.84 11.45 3.78
CA ASP A 49 3.32 12.66 3.12
C ASP A 49 3.76 12.40 1.68
N LEU A 50 4.33 11.23 1.39
CA LEU A 50 4.61 10.81 0.00
C LEU A 50 3.36 10.85 -0.89
N LEU A 51 2.19 10.49 -0.35
CA LEU A 51 0.92 10.49 -1.06
C LEU A 51 0.24 11.87 -1.08
N LEU A 52 0.18 12.53 0.08
CA LEU A 52 -0.66 13.72 0.30
C LEU A 52 0.12 15.04 0.13
N ASN A 53 1.46 14.97 0.06
CA ASN A 53 2.37 16.12 -0.05
C ASN A 53 2.04 17.25 0.93
N ARG A 54 1.79 16.92 2.20
CA ARG A 54 1.47 17.90 3.25
C ARG A 54 2.63 18.83 3.57
N SER A 55 3.86 18.33 3.42
CA SER A 55 5.06 19.15 3.57
C SER A 55 5.26 20.16 2.44
N GLY A 56 4.66 19.91 1.26
CA GLY A 56 4.90 20.66 0.04
C GLY A 56 6.26 20.33 -0.62
N LEU A 57 7.01 19.37 -0.08
CA LEU A 57 8.36 19.02 -0.52
C LEU A 57 8.42 17.80 -1.44
N ILE A 58 7.31 17.05 -1.56
CA ILE A 58 7.25 15.87 -2.41
C ILE A 58 6.91 16.29 -3.85
N PRO A 59 7.73 15.91 -4.85
CA PRO A 59 7.41 16.20 -6.25
C PRO A 59 6.03 15.63 -6.63
N SER A 60 5.25 16.41 -7.39
CA SER A 60 3.89 16.02 -7.80
C SER A 60 3.85 14.71 -8.62
N GLU A 61 4.91 14.45 -9.39
CA GLU A 61 5.10 13.20 -10.14
C GLU A 61 5.17 11.98 -9.22
N ILE A 62 5.79 12.15 -8.05
CA ILE A 62 5.86 11.09 -7.02
C ILE A 62 4.50 10.92 -6.36
N SER A 63 3.91 11.99 -5.80
CA SER A 63 2.67 11.91 -5.03
C SER A 63 1.49 11.37 -5.83
N LYS A 64 1.40 11.68 -7.13
CA LYS A 64 0.35 11.14 -8.02
C LYS A 64 0.52 9.65 -8.34
N ASN A 65 1.73 9.11 -8.22
CA ASN A 65 2.07 7.74 -8.56
C ASN A 65 2.35 6.84 -7.34
N VAL A 66 2.03 7.32 -6.14
CA VAL A 66 2.12 6.54 -4.90
C VAL A 66 0.78 5.91 -4.57
N THR A 67 0.79 4.65 -4.16
CA THR A 67 -0.29 4.03 -3.38
C THR A 67 0.27 3.55 -2.04
N ILE A 68 -0.54 3.61 -0.98
CA ILE A 68 -0.15 3.16 0.36
C ILE A 68 -1.09 2.03 0.77
N ILE A 69 -0.51 0.89 1.10
CA ILE A 69 -1.23 -0.24 1.69
C ILE A 69 -0.80 -0.32 3.16
N SER A 70 -1.74 -0.07 4.05
CA SER A 70 -1.49 0.00 5.50
C SER A 70 -2.64 -0.63 6.28
N SER A 71 -2.52 -0.74 7.58
CA SER A 71 -3.60 -1.17 8.47
C SER A 71 -4.85 -0.28 8.36
N PHE A 72 -4.69 0.98 7.93
CA PHE A 72 -5.79 1.95 7.74
C PHE A 72 -6.43 1.88 6.36
N SER A 73 -5.83 1.18 5.40
CA SER A 73 -6.43 0.95 4.09
C SER A 73 -7.47 -0.14 4.22
N ASN A 74 -8.74 0.16 4.00
CA ASN A 74 -9.82 -0.80 4.21
C ASN A 74 -10.59 -1.08 2.92
N VAL A 75 -10.95 -2.35 2.74
CA VAL A 75 -11.99 -2.77 1.82
C VAL A 75 -13.32 -2.72 2.59
N PRO A 76 -14.43 -2.27 2.00
CA PRO A 76 -15.72 -2.18 2.71
C PRO A 76 -16.15 -3.52 3.30
N ASN A 77 -16.46 -3.52 4.59
CA ASN A 77 -16.80 -4.74 5.34
C ASN A 77 -18.19 -5.29 5.04
N ASP A 78 -19.08 -4.47 4.54
CA ASP A 78 -20.47 -4.75 4.21
C ASP A 78 -20.67 -5.31 2.79
N LEU A 79 -19.63 -5.34 1.97
CA LEU A 79 -19.64 -6.00 0.68
C LEU A 79 -19.41 -7.51 0.82
N LYS A 80 -20.04 -8.28 -0.09
CA LYS A 80 -19.65 -9.67 -0.33
C LYS A 80 -18.38 -9.72 -1.18
N VAL A 81 -17.62 -10.79 -1.03
CA VAL A 81 -16.40 -11.01 -1.83
C VAL A 81 -16.70 -10.97 -3.33
N CYS A 82 -17.81 -11.62 -3.78
CA CYS A 82 -18.20 -11.58 -5.20
C CYS A 82 -18.50 -10.16 -5.71
N GLU A 83 -19.09 -9.30 -4.89
CA GLU A 83 -19.38 -7.92 -5.27
C GLU A 83 -18.10 -7.12 -5.46
N LEU A 84 -17.11 -7.30 -4.57
CA LEU A 84 -15.79 -6.71 -4.74
C LEU A 84 -15.14 -7.18 -6.05
N PHE A 85 -15.15 -8.49 -6.35
CA PHE A 85 -14.59 -9.01 -7.59
C PHE A 85 -15.28 -8.40 -8.83
N ILE A 86 -16.61 -8.33 -8.86
CA ILE A 86 -17.36 -7.71 -9.95
C ILE A 86 -16.93 -6.25 -10.16
N LEU A 87 -16.75 -5.48 -9.07
CA LEU A 87 -16.30 -4.09 -9.16
C LEU A 87 -14.88 -3.99 -9.72
N LEU A 88 -13.95 -4.84 -9.26
CA LEU A 88 -12.57 -4.87 -9.73
C LEU A 88 -12.49 -5.31 -11.19
N GLU A 89 -13.21 -6.37 -11.58
CA GLU A 89 -13.27 -6.88 -12.96
C GLU A 89 -13.82 -5.83 -13.92
N LYS A 90 -14.87 -5.11 -13.52
CA LYS A 90 -15.44 -4.02 -14.31
C LYS A 90 -14.45 -2.86 -14.51
N ARG A 91 -13.59 -2.58 -13.53
CA ARG A 91 -12.64 -1.47 -13.57
C ARG A 91 -11.32 -1.84 -14.25
N PHE A 92 -10.79 -3.02 -13.99
CA PHE A 92 -9.42 -3.43 -14.36
C PHE A 92 -9.36 -4.57 -15.38
N GLY A 93 -10.51 -5.18 -15.72
CA GLY A 93 -10.61 -6.33 -16.61
C GLY A 93 -10.49 -7.67 -15.90
N LEU A 94 -11.19 -8.68 -16.45
CA LEU A 94 -11.27 -10.03 -15.89
C LEU A 94 -9.90 -10.69 -15.75
N ASP A 95 -9.09 -10.64 -16.81
CA ASP A 95 -7.79 -11.33 -16.87
C ASP A 95 -6.81 -10.78 -15.84
N SER A 96 -6.74 -9.46 -15.67
CA SER A 96 -5.87 -8.81 -14.68
C SER A 96 -6.26 -9.18 -13.26
N VAL A 97 -7.56 -9.18 -12.96
CA VAL A 97 -8.08 -9.56 -11.64
C VAL A 97 -7.84 -11.03 -11.37
N ALA A 98 -8.12 -11.92 -12.33
CA ALA A 98 -7.95 -13.36 -12.18
C ALA A 98 -6.47 -13.72 -11.94
N HIS A 99 -5.56 -13.15 -12.73
CA HIS A 99 -4.12 -13.39 -12.59
C HIS A 99 -3.61 -12.98 -11.19
N LEU A 100 -3.91 -11.75 -10.76
CA LEU A 100 -3.43 -11.26 -9.47
C LEU A 100 -4.13 -11.97 -8.29
N ALA A 101 -5.43 -12.28 -8.40
CA ALA A 101 -6.15 -13.05 -7.39
C ALA A 101 -5.57 -14.45 -7.22
N HIS A 102 -5.13 -15.08 -8.30
CA HIS A 102 -4.44 -16.37 -8.24
C HIS A 102 -3.10 -16.24 -7.51
N SER A 103 -2.26 -15.28 -7.89
CA SER A 103 -0.95 -15.04 -7.25
C SER A 103 -1.07 -14.74 -5.75
N LEU A 104 -2.11 -14.05 -5.33
CA LEU A 104 -2.36 -13.74 -3.92
C LEU A 104 -3.14 -14.85 -3.17
N HIS A 105 -3.44 -15.98 -3.83
CA HIS A 105 -4.31 -17.04 -3.28
C HIS A 105 -5.67 -16.52 -2.79
N ALA A 106 -6.18 -15.44 -3.39
CA ALA A 106 -7.48 -14.86 -3.06
C ALA A 106 -8.65 -15.62 -3.71
N THR A 107 -8.38 -16.47 -4.70
CA THR A 107 -9.38 -17.34 -5.36
C THR A 107 -10.03 -18.35 -4.41
N ASN A 108 -9.34 -18.72 -3.32
CA ASN A 108 -9.82 -19.68 -2.32
C ASN A 108 -10.77 -19.05 -1.29
N ILE A 109 -11.00 -17.74 -1.34
CA ILE A 109 -11.89 -17.03 -0.43
C ILE A 109 -13.33 -17.24 -0.88
N SER A 110 -14.22 -17.61 0.05
CA SER A 110 -15.64 -17.81 -0.25
C SER A 110 -16.28 -16.55 -0.81
N LYS A 111 -16.77 -16.64 -2.05
CA LYS A 111 -17.35 -15.50 -2.77
C LYS A 111 -18.66 -14.98 -2.17
N THR A 112 -19.37 -15.81 -1.41
CA THR A 112 -20.66 -15.46 -0.77
C THR A 112 -20.51 -14.82 0.60
N SER A 113 -19.31 -14.88 1.20
CA SER A 113 -19.06 -14.31 2.53
C SER A 113 -19.01 -12.79 2.48
N LEU A 114 -19.47 -12.14 3.55
CA LEU A 114 -19.22 -10.73 3.79
C LEU A 114 -17.74 -10.52 4.13
N ILE A 115 -17.13 -9.46 3.60
CA ILE A 115 -15.71 -9.14 3.83
C ILE A 115 -15.46 -8.95 5.33
N GLY A 116 -16.39 -8.33 6.05
CA GLY A 116 -16.29 -8.15 7.50
C GLY A 116 -16.15 -9.44 8.30
N GLN A 117 -16.63 -10.58 7.78
CA GLN A 117 -16.60 -11.89 8.43
C GLN A 117 -15.36 -12.73 8.10
N LEU A 118 -14.51 -12.25 7.20
CA LEU A 118 -13.28 -12.93 6.81
C LEU A 118 -12.21 -12.84 7.89
N SER A 119 -11.26 -13.80 7.87
CA SER A 119 -10.05 -13.70 8.68
C SER A 119 -9.20 -12.50 8.26
N ASP A 120 -8.33 -12.04 9.16
CA ASP A 120 -7.45 -10.90 8.87
C ASP A 120 -6.54 -11.16 7.67
N GLY A 121 -6.03 -12.39 7.51
CA GLY A 121 -5.25 -12.79 6.34
C GLY A 121 -6.05 -12.73 5.05
N GLN A 122 -7.31 -13.20 5.04
CA GLN A 122 -8.18 -13.12 3.88
C GLN A 122 -8.52 -11.66 3.52
N LYS A 123 -8.83 -10.83 4.51
CA LYS A 123 -9.03 -9.38 4.32
C LYS A 123 -7.80 -8.72 3.73
N GLN A 124 -6.62 -9.11 4.21
CA GLN A 124 -5.35 -8.57 3.72
C GLN A 124 -5.11 -8.95 2.25
N LYS A 125 -5.41 -10.19 1.83
CA LYS A 125 -5.31 -10.61 0.43
C LYS A 125 -6.23 -9.79 -0.48
N LEU A 126 -7.48 -9.55 -0.08
CA LEU A 126 -8.41 -8.71 -0.84
C LEU A 126 -7.96 -7.25 -0.90
N LYS A 127 -7.35 -6.74 0.17
CA LYS A 127 -6.74 -5.42 0.21
C LYS A 127 -5.60 -5.31 -0.79
N LEU A 128 -4.64 -6.24 -0.78
CA LEU A 128 -3.53 -6.28 -1.73
C LEU A 128 -4.04 -6.37 -3.17
N LEU A 129 -5.02 -7.25 -3.44
CA LEU A 129 -5.65 -7.37 -4.74
C LEU A 129 -6.18 -6.01 -5.22
N SER A 130 -6.94 -5.31 -4.38
CA SER A 130 -7.56 -4.03 -4.74
C SER A 130 -6.54 -2.93 -5.05
N PHE A 131 -5.44 -2.86 -4.29
CA PHE A 131 -4.45 -1.79 -4.43
C PHE A 131 -3.39 -2.08 -5.48
N PHE A 132 -3.00 -3.34 -5.69
CA PHE A 132 -2.03 -3.68 -6.73
C PHE A 132 -2.60 -3.53 -8.13
N LEU A 133 -3.92 -3.72 -8.32
CA LEU A 133 -4.59 -3.47 -9.59
C LEU A 133 -4.57 -1.99 -10.03
N GLU A 134 -4.29 -1.05 -9.12
CA GLU A 134 -4.18 0.36 -9.48
C GLU A 134 -2.93 0.69 -10.31
N ASP A 135 -2.01 -0.26 -10.47
CA ASP A 135 -0.78 -0.15 -11.28
C ASP A 135 0.02 1.15 -11.01
N LYS A 136 0.08 1.55 -9.74
CA LYS A 136 0.90 2.68 -9.33
C LYS A 136 2.38 2.30 -9.35
N SER A 137 3.22 3.18 -9.88
CA SER A 137 4.66 2.94 -10.00
C SER A 137 5.41 2.91 -8.66
N ILE A 138 4.77 3.38 -7.60
CA ILE A 138 5.33 3.41 -6.24
C ILE A 138 4.30 2.82 -5.27
N ILE A 139 4.66 1.71 -4.65
CA ILE A 139 3.83 1.05 -3.64
C ILE A 139 4.55 1.15 -2.30
N VAL A 140 3.87 1.72 -1.32
CA VAL A 140 4.34 1.79 0.07
C VAL A 140 3.57 0.79 0.90
N LEU A 141 4.28 -0.14 1.52
CA LEU A 141 3.73 -1.15 2.40
C LEU A 141 4.03 -0.78 3.86
N ASP A 142 3.00 -0.46 4.64
CA ASP A 142 3.14 -0.04 6.04
C ASP A 142 2.46 -1.05 6.97
N GLU A 143 3.26 -1.85 7.67
CA GLU A 143 2.84 -2.86 8.66
C GLU A 143 1.86 -3.93 8.14
N ILE A 144 1.95 -4.32 6.88
CA ILE A 144 1.02 -5.27 6.26
C ILE A 144 1.38 -6.75 6.47
N THR A 145 2.62 -7.05 6.80
CA THR A 145 3.13 -8.43 6.80
C THR A 145 2.64 -9.27 7.97
N ASN A 146 2.13 -8.63 9.03
CA ASN A 146 1.72 -9.33 10.26
C ASN A 146 0.50 -10.25 10.08
N ALA A 147 -0.31 -10.04 9.04
CA ALA A 147 -1.53 -10.80 8.77
C ALA A 147 -1.42 -11.72 7.54
N LEU A 148 -0.27 -11.73 6.84
CA LEU A 148 -0.06 -12.57 5.67
C LEU A 148 0.65 -13.88 6.05
N ASP A 149 0.27 -14.96 5.39
CA ASP A 149 1.01 -16.22 5.47
C ASP A 149 2.37 -16.12 4.74
N LYS A 150 3.31 -17.01 5.13
CA LYS A 150 4.66 -17.01 4.57
C LYS A 150 4.70 -17.20 3.05
N GLN A 151 3.74 -17.96 2.51
CA GLN A 151 3.68 -18.21 1.07
C GLN A 151 3.33 -16.93 0.32
N THR A 152 2.29 -16.23 0.74
CA THR A 152 1.90 -14.95 0.14
C THR A 152 3.01 -13.88 0.27
N ILE A 153 3.75 -13.87 1.41
CA ILE A 153 4.86 -12.92 1.60
C ILE A 153 6.00 -13.17 0.58
N ASN A 154 6.26 -14.44 0.24
CA ASN A 154 7.33 -14.78 -0.70
C ASN A 154 6.96 -14.51 -2.17
N GLU A 155 5.68 -14.30 -2.48
CA GLU A 155 5.18 -14.06 -3.83
C GLU A 155 4.96 -12.56 -4.13
N ILE A 156 5.05 -11.69 -3.12
CA ILE A 156 4.98 -10.23 -3.23
C ILE A 156 6.40 -9.65 -3.44
#